data_84fbd55f8b0983849866832de3c0a3a8
#
_entry.id   84fbd55f8b0983849866832de3c0a3a8
#
_cell.length_a   1.000
_cell.length_b   1.000
_cell.length_c   1.000
_cell.angle_alpha   90.00
_cell.angle_beta   90.00
_cell.angle_gamma   90.00
#
_symmetry.space_group_name_H-M   'P 1'
#
loop_
_entity.id
_entity.type
_entity.pdbx_description
1 polymer ?
#
loop_
_entity_poly.entity_id
_entity_poly.type
_entity_poly.pdbx_seq_one_letter_code
_entity_poly.pdbx_strand_id
1 'polypeptide(L)'
;NIPLVYINREPSEDEEKRWEDNDWNVTYVGCDARQSGTMQGEIIADLGLDTIDKNGNGKVDYIMIEGDPENVDAKYRTEFSVKALEDAGLEVNQLDDQVGNWDQATAQQLVANDLSQFGDDVEVVFCNNDAMALGALQSIEAAGRTVGDDIFLVGVDALSEALDNVEAGKMTGTVFNDHISQSHSAADAAVRYLTGEGNDHYIGCDYVKVTADNVADIKEMTK
;
A
#
# COMPACT_ATOMS: atom_id res chain seq x y z
N ASN A 1 -8.48 -10.66 33.48
CA ASN A 1 -7.95 -10.33 32.16
C ASN A 1 -8.75 -9.18 31.57
N ILE A 2 -8.07 -8.18 31.05
CA ILE A 2 -8.71 -7.09 30.28
C ILE A 2 -8.66 -7.51 28.82
N PRO A 3 -9.79 -7.62 28.10
CA PRO A 3 -9.78 -7.89 26.69
C PRO A 3 -9.08 -6.77 25.91
N LEU A 4 -8.42 -7.13 24.80
CA LEU A 4 -7.73 -6.20 23.92
C LEU A 4 -8.26 -6.34 22.49
N VAL A 5 -8.44 -5.20 21.82
CA VAL A 5 -8.76 -5.13 20.39
C VAL A 5 -7.66 -4.30 19.72
N TYR A 6 -6.80 -4.98 18.96
CA TYR A 6 -5.87 -4.31 18.06
C TYR A 6 -6.57 -3.91 16.79
N ILE A 7 -6.20 -2.80 16.20
CA ILE A 7 -6.81 -2.32 14.97
C ILE A 7 -5.75 -1.82 14.00
N ASN A 8 -5.96 -2.08 12.71
CA ASN A 8 -5.20 -1.58 11.57
C ASN A 8 -3.79 -2.17 11.43
N ARG A 9 -2.95 -2.13 12.47
CA ARG A 9 -1.59 -2.68 12.40
C ARG A 9 -1.60 -4.14 12.78
N GLU A 10 -1.30 -4.99 11.80
CA GLU A 10 -1.24 -6.45 11.98
C GLU A 10 -0.07 -6.80 12.90
N PRO A 11 -0.30 -7.59 13.95
CA PRO A 11 0.76 -8.12 14.78
C PRO A 11 1.58 -9.17 14.01
N SER A 12 2.73 -9.56 14.56
CA SER A 12 3.48 -10.67 14.00
C SER A 12 2.73 -12.00 14.19
N GLU A 13 2.92 -12.94 13.28
CA GLU A 13 2.37 -14.29 13.35
C GLU A 13 2.73 -14.99 14.69
N ASP A 14 3.94 -14.75 15.22
CA ASP A 14 4.36 -15.27 16.53
C ASP A 14 3.54 -14.69 17.68
N GLU A 15 3.14 -13.42 17.60
CA GLU A 15 2.31 -12.78 18.62
C GLU A 15 0.87 -13.29 18.56
N GLU A 16 0.30 -13.43 17.38
CA GLU A 16 -1.05 -14.01 17.18
C GLU A 16 -1.09 -15.45 17.70
N LYS A 17 -0.05 -16.24 17.38
CA LYS A 17 0.08 -17.60 17.91
C LYS A 17 0.17 -17.63 19.44
N ARG A 18 0.83 -16.67 20.07
CA ARG A 18 0.84 -16.56 21.54
C ARG A 18 -0.56 -16.34 22.13
N TRP A 19 -1.42 -15.60 21.42
CA TRP A 19 -2.79 -15.38 21.88
C TRP A 19 -3.59 -16.68 21.84
N GLU A 20 -3.47 -17.43 20.76
CA GLU A 20 -4.10 -18.75 20.60
C GLU A 20 -3.59 -19.75 21.65
N ASP A 21 -2.28 -19.89 21.78
CA ASP A 21 -1.64 -20.84 22.70
C ASP A 21 -1.99 -20.60 24.19
N ASN A 22 -2.36 -19.36 24.56
CA ASN A 22 -2.70 -18.98 25.93
C ASN A 22 -4.20 -18.70 26.14
N ASP A 23 -5.02 -18.85 25.12
CA ASP A 23 -6.48 -18.56 25.17
C ASP A 23 -6.75 -17.14 25.72
N TRP A 24 -6.02 -16.16 25.21
CA TRP A 24 -6.17 -14.78 25.64
C TRP A 24 -7.34 -14.09 24.95
N ASN A 25 -8.05 -13.22 25.66
CA ASN A 25 -9.09 -12.37 25.09
C ASN A 25 -8.46 -11.21 24.29
N VAL A 26 -7.85 -11.54 23.18
CA VAL A 26 -7.21 -10.59 22.27
C VAL A 26 -7.73 -10.83 20.85
N THR A 27 -8.05 -9.75 20.17
CA THR A 27 -8.55 -9.78 18.79
C THR A 27 -7.80 -8.72 17.98
N TYR A 28 -7.34 -9.09 16.79
CA TYR A 28 -6.93 -8.14 15.76
C TYR A 28 -8.09 -7.89 14.80
N VAL A 29 -8.33 -6.64 14.48
CA VAL A 29 -9.28 -6.18 13.46
C VAL A 29 -8.53 -5.37 12.42
N GLY A 30 -8.43 -5.86 11.21
CA GLY A 30 -7.68 -5.19 10.16
C GLY A 30 -7.70 -5.92 8.84
N CYS A 31 -6.94 -5.41 7.90
CA CYS A 31 -6.79 -5.99 6.57
C CYS A 31 -5.46 -6.74 6.47
N ASP A 32 -5.41 -7.79 5.64
CA ASP A 32 -4.16 -8.50 5.35
C ASP A 32 -3.29 -7.66 4.41
N ALA A 33 -2.13 -7.22 4.89
CA ALA A 33 -1.23 -6.37 4.12
C ALA A 33 -0.68 -7.03 2.84
N ARG A 34 -0.68 -8.38 2.75
CA ARG A 34 -0.33 -9.10 1.53
C ARG A 34 -1.29 -8.74 0.39
N GLN A 35 -2.58 -8.59 0.70
CA GLN A 35 -3.60 -8.19 -0.26
C GLN A 35 -3.31 -6.78 -0.83
N SER A 36 -2.91 -5.82 0.02
CA SER A 36 -2.60 -4.47 -0.44
C SER A 36 -1.36 -4.42 -1.34
N GLY A 37 -0.30 -5.14 -1.00
CA GLY A 37 0.88 -5.27 -1.86
C GLY A 37 0.52 -5.89 -3.21
N THR A 38 -0.22 -7.02 -3.20
CA THR A 38 -0.69 -7.66 -4.43
C THR A 38 -1.47 -6.69 -5.30
N MET A 39 -2.42 -5.94 -4.73
CA MET A 39 -3.21 -4.95 -5.48
C MET A 39 -2.36 -3.81 -6.04
N GLN A 40 -1.30 -3.35 -5.34
CA GLN A 40 -0.36 -2.37 -5.89
C GLN A 40 0.34 -2.91 -7.14
N GLY A 41 0.85 -4.12 -7.08
CA GLY A 41 1.49 -4.77 -8.22
C GLY A 41 0.53 -5.02 -9.38
N GLU A 42 -0.72 -5.45 -9.08
CA GLU A 42 -1.76 -5.63 -10.09
C GLU A 42 -2.13 -4.32 -10.80
N ILE A 43 -2.20 -3.18 -10.09
CA ILE A 43 -2.46 -1.87 -10.72
C ILE A 43 -1.43 -1.59 -11.81
N ILE A 44 -0.18 -1.94 -11.59
CA ILE A 44 0.89 -1.76 -12.58
C ILE A 44 0.82 -2.85 -13.65
N ALA A 45 0.68 -4.11 -13.27
CA ALA A 45 0.63 -5.23 -14.21
C ALA A 45 -0.52 -5.10 -15.23
N ASP A 46 -1.67 -4.58 -14.80
CA ASP A 46 -2.86 -4.36 -15.64
C ASP A 46 -2.59 -3.34 -16.79
N LEU A 47 -1.56 -2.48 -16.67
CA LEU A 47 -1.15 -1.57 -17.75
C LEU A 47 -0.47 -2.30 -18.92
N GLY A 48 0.14 -3.45 -18.65
CA GLY A 48 0.92 -4.23 -19.62
C GLY A 48 2.33 -3.68 -19.86
N LEU A 49 3.25 -4.58 -20.17
CA LEU A 49 4.67 -4.24 -20.35
C LEU A 49 4.89 -3.16 -21.43
N ASP A 50 4.19 -3.23 -22.54
CA ASP A 50 4.32 -2.25 -23.64
C ASP A 50 4.00 -0.82 -23.20
N THR A 51 3.21 -0.66 -22.11
CA THR A 51 2.89 0.65 -21.54
C THR A 51 3.95 1.06 -20.52
N ILE A 52 4.47 0.13 -19.74
CA ILE A 52 5.36 0.42 -18.61
C ILE A 52 6.80 0.62 -19.09
N ASP A 53 7.30 -0.30 -19.92
CA ASP A 53 8.69 -0.33 -20.41
C ASP A 53 8.93 0.84 -21.38
N LYS A 54 9.45 1.94 -20.84
CA LYS A 54 9.73 3.16 -21.61
C LYS A 54 11.14 3.18 -22.20
N ASN A 55 12.07 2.48 -21.56
CA ASN A 55 13.46 2.39 -22.00
C ASN A 55 13.70 1.22 -22.99
N GLY A 56 12.72 0.30 -23.15
CA GLY A 56 12.74 -0.78 -24.13
C GLY A 56 13.64 -1.96 -23.74
N ASN A 57 13.92 -2.15 -22.45
CA ASN A 57 14.78 -3.23 -21.97
C ASN A 57 14.05 -4.56 -21.70
N GLY A 58 12.71 -4.57 -21.80
CA GLY A 58 11.87 -5.74 -21.61
C GLY A 58 11.54 -6.05 -20.14
N LYS A 59 11.77 -5.11 -19.25
CA LYS A 59 11.54 -5.26 -17.80
C LYS A 59 10.70 -4.11 -17.26
N VAL A 60 10.29 -4.24 -16.01
CA VAL A 60 9.72 -3.15 -15.20
C VAL A 60 10.81 -2.63 -14.27
N ASP A 61 11.35 -1.46 -14.59
CA ASP A 61 12.37 -0.81 -13.77
C ASP A 61 11.72 0.02 -12.68
N TYR A 62 11.92 -0.35 -11.42
CA TYR A 62 11.22 0.26 -10.31
C TYR A 62 12.12 0.70 -9.16
N ILE A 63 11.64 1.67 -8.41
CA ILE A 63 12.12 2.03 -7.08
C ILE A 63 11.06 1.74 -6.04
N MET A 64 11.50 1.35 -4.84
CA MET A 64 10.64 1.05 -3.69
C MET A 64 10.89 2.03 -2.57
N ILE A 65 9.80 2.62 -2.04
CA ILE A 65 9.84 3.48 -0.84
C ILE A 65 9.06 2.78 0.26
N GLU A 66 9.83 2.19 1.18
CA GLU A 66 9.29 1.38 2.26
C GLU A 66 8.79 2.21 3.44
N GLY A 67 7.83 1.66 4.17
CA GLY A 67 7.46 2.15 5.49
C GLY A 67 8.52 1.85 6.55
N ASP A 68 8.07 1.69 7.80
CA ASP A 68 8.93 1.23 8.89
C ASP A 68 9.25 -0.27 8.70
N PRO A 69 10.52 -0.67 8.54
CA PRO A 69 10.90 -2.05 8.26
C PRO A 69 10.59 -3.04 9.41
N GLU A 70 10.33 -2.55 10.62
CA GLU A 70 9.88 -3.39 11.74
C GLU A 70 8.36 -3.64 11.68
N ASN A 71 7.64 -2.95 10.78
CA ASN A 71 6.21 -3.11 10.61
C ASN A 71 5.89 -4.20 9.58
N VAL A 72 5.01 -5.12 9.96
CA VAL A 72 4.56 -6.23 9.10
C VAL A 72 3.94 -5.72 7.80
N ASP A 73 3.16 -4.63 7.85
CA ASP A 73 2.54 -4.03 6.66
C ASP A 73 3.59 -3.57 5.65
N ALA A 74 4.67 -2.91 6.09
CA ALA A 74 5.74 -2.46 5.19
C ALA A 74 6.36 -3.64 4.46
N LYS A 75 6.73 -4.68 5.21
CA LYS A 75 7.32 -5.90 4.66
C LYS A 75 6.43 -6.54 3.59
N TYR A 76 5.14 -6.75 3.89
CA TYR A 76 4.25 -7.43 2.97
C TYR A 76 3.87 -6.56 1.77
N ARG A 77 3.68 -5.25 1.94
CA ARG A 77 3.44 -4.36 0.80
C ARG A 77 4.63 -4.35 -0.16
N THR A 78 5.85 -4.29 0.36
CA THR A 78 7.09 -4.37 -0.44
C THR A 78 7.19 -5.70 -1.18
N GLU A 79 7.08 -6.83 -0.47
CA GLU A 79 7.24 -8.17 -1.06
C GLU A 79 6.16 -8.47 -2.10
N PHE A 80 4.89 -8.25 -1.75
CA PHE A 80 3.77 -8.71 -2.57
C PHE A 80 3.47 -7.79 -3.76
N SER A 81 3.90 -6.52 -3.76
CA SER A 81 3.79 -5.67 -4.95
C SER A 81 4.71 -6.15 -6.08
N VAL A 82 5.93 -6.51 -5.74
CA VAL A 82 6.89 -7.07 -6.69
C VAL A 82 6.45 -8.46 -7.14
N LYS A 83 6.06 -9.30 -6.19
CA LYS A 83 5.57 -10.64 -6.49
C LYS A 83 4.37 -10.64 -7.44
N ALA A 84 3.46 -9.69 -7.35
CA ALA A 84 2.32 -9.60 -8.25
C ALA A 84 2.74 -9.31 -9.69
N LEU A 85 3.78 -8.51 -9.91
CA LEU A 85 4.37 -8.32 -11.25
C LEU A 85 4.96 -9.62 -11.80
N GLU A 86 5.73 -10.34 -10.97
CA GLU A 86 6.34 -11.62 -11.33
C GLU A 86 5.28 -12.69 -11.63
N ASP A 87 4.23 -12.78 -10.82
CA ASP A 87 3.09 -13.70 -11.00
C ASP A 87 2.31 -13.37 -12.30
N ALA A 88 2.29 -12.10 -12.72
CA ALA A 88 1.77 -11.67 -14.02
C ALA A 88 2.72 -12.00 -15.21
N GLY A 89 3.90 -12.54 -14.93
CA GLY A 89 4.89 -12.93 -15.94
C GLY A 89 5.77 -11.78 -16.43
N LEU A 90 5.83 -10.67 -15.69
CA LEU A 90 6.70 -9.54 -15.97
C LEU A 90 8.08 -9.76 -15.34
N GLU A 91 9.14 -9.47 -16.09
CA GLU A 91 10.48 -9.37 -15.51
C GLU A 91 10.62 -8.01 -14.81
N VAL A 92 11.15 -8.01 -13.60
CA VAL A 92 11.34 -6.81 -12.79
C VAL A 92 12.83 -6.49 -12.61
N ASN A 93 13.15 -5.22 -12.47
CA ASN A 93 14.50 -4.75 -12.14
C ASN A 93 14.41 -3.67 -11.07
N GLN A 94 14.84 -4.01 -9.87
CA GLN A 94 14.90 -3.07 -8.76
C GLN A 94 16.10 -2.14 -8.92
N LEU A 95 15.84 -0.85 -9.14
CA LEU A 95 16.87 0.17 -9.25
C LEU A 95 17.34 0.63 -7.87
N ASP A 96 16.40 0.84 -6.95
CA ASP A 96 16.69 1.16 -5.55
C ASP A 96 15.53 0.74 -4.62
N ASP A 97 15.84 0.68 -3.32
CA ASP A 97 14.91 0.32 -2.25
C ASP A 97 15.32 1.09 -0.99
N GLN A 98 14.48 2.01 -0.55
CA GLN A 98 14.81 2.93 0.52
C GLN A 98 13.68 3.08 1.54
N VAL A 99 14.06 3.25 2.82
CA VAL A 99 13.12 3.41 3.93
C VAL A 99 12.65 4.87 4.03
N GLY A 100 11.43 5.13 3.63
CA GLY A 100 10.72 6.41 3.76
C GLY A 100 10.00 6.58 5.10
N ASN A 101 9.88 5.51 5.87
CA ASN A 101 9.37 5.50 7.25
C ASN A 101 7.98 6.16 7.41
N TRP A 102 7.10 5.96 6.42
CA TRP A 102 5.75 6.53 6.32
C TRP A 102 5.68 8.06 6.16
N ASP A 103 6.85 8.73 6.03
CA ASP A 103 6.96 10.18 6.02
C ASP A 103 7.03 10.77 4.60
N GLN A 104 6.12 11.72 4.33
CA GLN A 104 5.98 12.35 3.03
C GLN A 104 7.25 13.11 2.60
N ALA A 105 7.85 13.88 3.53
CA ALA A 105 9.01 14.71 3.19
C ALA A 105 10.27 13.87 2.97
N THR A 106 10.41 12.78 3.74
CA THR A 106 11.48 11.81 3.55
C THR A 106 11.35 11.14 2.18
N ALA A 107 10.17 10.63 1.83
CA ALA A 107 9.92 10.01 0.53
C ALA A 107 10.18 10.98 -0.63
N GLN A 108 9.76 12.25 -0.51
CA GLN A 108 10.07 13.29 -1.49
C GLN A 108 11.58 13.40 -1.75
N GLN A 109 12.38 13.44 -0.68
CA GLN A 109 13.83 13.58 -0.83
C GLN A 109 14.47 12.33 -1.44
N LEU A 110 14.02 11.13 -1.04
CA LEU A 110 14.52 9.86 -1.55
C LEU A 110 14.25 9.75 -3.06
N VAL A 111 13.00 9.95 -3.48
CA VAL A 111 12.60 9.89 -4.89
C VAL A 111 13.31 10.97 -5.73
N ALA A 112 13.52 12.18 -5.19
CA ALA A 112 14.31 13.19 -5.88
C ALA A 112 15.76 12.74 -6.14
N ASN A 113 16.37 12.05 -5.19
CA ASN A 113 17.71 11.50 -5.35
C ASN A 113 17.73 10.39 -6.40
N ASP A 114 16.75 9.47 -6.37
CA ASP A 114 16.65 8.36 -7.32
C ASP A 114 16.42 8.84 -8.75
N LEU A 115 15.51 9.81 -8.94
CA LEU A 115 15.28 10.42 -10.25
C LEU A 115 16.52 11.17 -10.76
N SER A 116 17.34 11.73 -9.86
CA SER A 116 18.62 12.34 -10.25
C SER A 116 19.67 11.30 -10.62
N GLN A 117 19.65 10.11 -10.00
CA GLN A 117 20.61 9.05 -10.21
C GLN A 117 20.28 8.19 -11.43
N PHE A 118 19.03 7.77 -11.57
CA PHE A 118 18.58 6.83 -12.58
C PHE A 118 17.85 7.50 -13.75
N GLY A 119 17.39 8.74 -13.58
CA GLY A 119 16.73 9.50 -14.64
C GLY A 119 15.50 8.83 -15.19
N ASP A 120 15.46 8.68 -16.52
CA ASP A 120 14.34 8.11 -17.24
C ASP A 120 14.24 6.58 -17.11
N ASP A 121 15.24 5.92 -16.53
CA ASP A 121 15.19 4.47 -16.26
C ASP A 121 14.20 4.13 -15.13
N VAL A 122 13.80 5.10 -14.27
CA VAL A 122 12.74 4.86 -13.28
C VAL A 122 11.39 4.85 -13.97
N GLU A 123 10.75 3.71 -14.07
CA GLU A 123 9.44 3.56 -14.72
C GLU A 123 8.29 3.47 -13.71
N VAL A 124 8.54 2.80 -12.55
CA VAL A 124 7.55 2.62 -11.50
C VAL A 124 8.10 3.07 -10.16
N VAL A 125 7.28 3.81 -9.41
CA VAL A 125 7.53 4.18 -8.02
C VAL A 125 6.48 3.49 -7.14
N PHE A 126 6.91 2.49 -6.39
CA PHE A 126 6.10 1.87 -5.35
C PHE A 126 6.30 2.60 -4.03
N CYS A 127 5.24 3.05 -3.41
CA CYS A 127 5.26 3.59 -2.06
C CYS A 127 4.36 2.74 -1.15
N ASN A 128 4.85 2.35 0.01
CA ASN A 128 4.07 1.52 0.92
C ASN A 128 2.85 2.26 1.52
N ASN A 129 2.76 3.60 1.40
CA ASN A 129 1.54 4.36 1.70
C ASN A 129 1.38 5.62 0.84
N ASP A 130 0.20 6.23 0.90
CA ASP A 130 -0.13 7.44 0.13
C ASP A 130 0.62 8.69 0.59
N ALA A 131 0.95 8.83 1.88
CA ALA A 131 1.73 9.98 2.33
C ALA A 131 3.08 10.02 1.63
N MET A 132 3.76 8.87 1.53
CA MET A 132 5.02 8.75 0.79
C MET A 132 4.80 8.92 -0.72
N ALA A 133 3.71 8.38 -1.29
CA ALA A 133 3.37 8.56 -2.70
C ALA A 133 3.12 10.04 -3.07
N LEU A 134 2.48 10.80 -2.19
CA LEU A 134 2.29 12.24 -2.37
C LEU A 134 3.62 13.01 -2.32
N GLY A 135 4.58 12.55 -1.51
CA GLY A 135 5.94 13.08 -1.52
C GLY A 135 6.68 12.73 -2.81
N ALA A 136 6.56 11.49 -3.26
CA ALA A 136 7.12 11.01 -4.53
C ALA A 136 6.58 11.82 -5.72
N LEU A 137 5.26 12.06 -5.76
CA LEU A 137 4.61 12.86 -6.81
C LEU A 137 5.24 14.25 -6.95
N GLN A 138 5.51 14.93 -5.83
CA GLN A 138 6.15 16.25 -5.86
C GLN A 138 7.54 16.20 -6.53
N SER A 139 8.29 15.14 -6.30
CA SER A 139 9.62 14.96 -6.90
C SER A 139 9.54 14.58 -8.38
N ILE A 140 8.55 13.75 -8.75
CA ILE A 140 8.26 13.40 -10.15
C ILE A 140 7.90 14.66 -10.95
N GLU A 141 6.96 15.49 -10.45
CA GLU A 141 6.58 16.76 -11.08
C GLU A 141 7.75 17.75 -11.15
N ALA A 142 8.57 17.83 -10.08
CA ALA A 142 9.75 18.72 -10.06
C ALA A 142 10.84 18.28 -11.05
N ALA A 143 10.95 16.97 -11.32
CA ALA A 143 11.84 16.42 -12.35
C ALA A 143 11.30 16.62 -13.77
N GLY A 144 10.07 17.17 -13.92
CA GLY A 144 9.43 17.40 -15.22
C GLY A 144 8.81 16.14 -15.82
N ARG A 145 8.65 15.08 -15.03
CA ARG A 145 8.04 13.82 -15.46
C ARG A 145 6.54 13.83 -15.22
N THR A 146 5.82 12.98 -15.94
CA THR A 146 4.35 12.93 -15.93
C THR A 146 3.87 11.52 -15.64
N VAL A 147 3.16 11.35 -14.51
CA VAL A 147 2.55 10.07 -14.17
C VAL A 147 1.52 9.69 -15.23
N GLY A 148 1.55 8.41 -15.63
CA GLY A 148 0.70 7.85 -16.66
C GLY A 148 1.22 8.02 -18.09
N ASP A 149 2.27 8.84 -18.29
CA ASP A 149 2.91 9.04 -19.58
C ASP A 149 4.31 8.39 -19.62
N ASP A 150 5.20 8.75 -18.71
CA ASP A 150 6.58 8.29 -18.70
C ASP A 150 7.02 7.65 -17.37
N ILE A 151 6.19 7.69 -16.35
CA ILE A 151 6.41 7.07 -15.02
C ILE A 151 5.07 6.68 -14.42
N PHE A 152 5.07 5.70 -13.52
CA PHE A 152 3.87 5.21 -12.85
C PHE A 152 4.07 5.26 -11.33
N LEU A 153 3.01 5.64 -10.58
CA LEU A 153 3.07 5.85 -9.14
C LEU A 153 1.89 5.21 -8.45
N VAL A 154 2.16 4.36 -7.46
CA VAL A 154 1.13 3.71 -6.64
C VAL A 154 1.41 3.86 -5.15
N GLY A 155 0.32 4.02 -4.39
CA GLY A 155 0.32 4.12 -2.93
C GLY A 155 -0.63 3.12 -2.28
N VAL A 156 -0.87 3.30 -0.99
CA VAL A 156 -1.88 2.57 -0.18
C VAL A 156 -2.45 3.55 0.84
N ASP A 157 -3.69 3.42 1.18
CA ASP A 157 -4.57 4.01 2.19
C ASP A 157 -5.81 4.69 1.59
N ALA A 158 -5.74 5.17 0.35
CA ALA A 158 -6.75 5.99 -0.32
C ALA A 158 -7.05 7.29 0.46
N LEU A 159 -6.00 8.01 0.85
CA LEU A 159 -6.14 9.34 1.44
C LEU A 159 -6.87 10.27 0.46
N SER A 160 -7.66 11.23 0.98
CA SER A 160 -8.45 12.12 0.13
C SER A 160 -7.62 12.83 -0.94
N GLU A 161 -6.41 13.29 -0.61
CA GLU A 161 -5.50 13.93 -1.58
C GLU A 161 -4.97 12.93 -2.63
N ALA A 162 -4.71 11.67 -2.23
CA ALA A 162 -4.32 10.62 -3.16
C ALA A 162 -5.47 10.27 -4.12
N LEU A 163 -6.70 10.16 -3.61
CA LEU A 163 -7.89 9.96 -4.45
C LEU A 163 -8.08 11.10 -5.46
N ASP A 164 -7.87 12.36 -5.05
CA ASP A 164 -7.93 13.52 -5.94
C ASP A 164 -6.85 13.41 -7.05
N ASN A 165 -5.65 12.93 -6.71
CA ASN A 165 -4.57 12.76 -7.69
C ASN A 165 -4.80 11.54 -8.60
N VAL A 166 -5.42 10.45 -8.13
CA VAL A 166 -5.84 9.32 -8.99
C VAL A 166 -6.90 9.80 -10.00
N GLU A 167 -7.92 10.53 -9.52
CA GLU A 167 -8.97 11.09 -10.41
C GLU A 167 -8.39 12.07 -11.44
N ALA A 168 -7.36 12.81 -11.07
CA ALA A 168 -6.68 13.77 -11.96
C ALA A 168 -5.63 13.12 -12.88
N GLY A 169 -5.39 11.80 -12.77
CA GLY A 169 -4.36 11.08 -13.54
C GLY A 169 -2.93 11.38 -13.09
N LYS A 170 -2.73 11.92 -11.89
CA LYS A 170 -1.43 12.25 -11.29
C LYS A 170 -0.87 11.14 -10.38
N MET A 171 -1.68 10.14 -10.08
CA MET A 171 -1.28 8.86 -9.50
C MET A 171 -1.92 7.75 -10.32
N THR A 172 -1.20 6.68 -10.56
CA THR A 172 -1.70 5.51 -11.32
C THR A 172 -2.81 4.81 -10.56
N GLY A 173 -2.67 4.75 -9.24
CA GLY A 173 -3.67 4.19 -8.34
C GLY A 173 -3.22 4.20 -6.89
N THR A 174 -4.12 3.75 -6.05
CA THR A 174 -3.88 3.47 -4.64
C THR A 174 -4.69 2.26 -4.20
N VAL A 175 -4.54 1.83 -2.97
CA VAL A 175 -5.30 0.72 -2.39
C VAL A 175 -6.02 1.23 -1.15
N PHE A 176 -7.35 1.17 -1.14
CA PHE A 176 -8.15 1.62 -0.02
C PHE A 176 -8.00 0.65 1.16
N ASN A 177 -7.43 1.15 2.24
CA ASN A 177 -7.38 0.49 3.54
C ASN A 177 -8.69 0.79 4.27
N ASP A 178 -9.66 -0.13 4.21
CA ASP A 178 -11.04 0.12 4.63
C ASP A 178 -11.16 0.41 6.14
N HIS A 179 -10.82 1.64 6.51
CA HIS A 179 -10.91 2.13 7.87
C HIS A 179 -12.35 2.20 8.41
N ILE A 180 -13.34 2.22 7.52
CA ILE A 180 -14.77 2.24 7.89
C ILE A 180 -15.16 0.87 8.44
N SER A 181 -14.94 -0.19 7.65
CA SER A 181 -15.20 -1.56 8.09
C SER A 181 -14.36 -1.94 9.31
N GLN A 182 -13.10 -1.55 9.34
CA GLN A 182 -12.23 -1.79 10.51
C GLN A 182 -12.77 -1.14 11.78
N SER A 183 -13.18 0.13 11.72
CA SER A 183 -13.70 0.86 12.90
C SER A 183 -15.01 0.26 13.41
N HIS A 184 -15.92 -0.13 12.51
CA HIS A 184 -17.17 -0.78 12.88
C HIS A 184 -16.91 -2.16 13.50
N SER A 185 -16.09 -2.99 12.86
CA SER A 185 -15.76 -4.34 13.35
C SER A 185 -15.03 -4.29 14.70
N ALA A 186 -14.16 -3.29 14.91
CA ALA A 186 -13.48 -3.10 16.20
C ALA A 186 -14.45 -2.69 17.31
N ALA A 187 -15.43 -1.82 17.01
CA ALA A 187 -16.47 -1.45 17.97
C ALA A 187 -17.34 -2.67 18.32
N ASP A 188 -17.74 -3.45 17.33
CA ASP A 188 -18.53 -4.68 17.54
C ASP A 188 -17.73 -5.71 18.37
N ALA A 189 -16.45 -5.90 18.08
CA ALA A 189 -15.57 -6.78 18.85
C ALA A 189 -15.47 -6.35 20.32
N ALA A 190 -15.35 -5.03 20.57
CA ALA A 190 -15.33 -4.51 21.92
C ALA A 190 -16.66 -4.77 22.66
N VAL A 191 -17.82 -4.57 22.00
CA VAL A 191 -19.13 -4.86 22.55
C VAL A 191 -19.28 -6.34 22.92
N ARG A 192 -18.86 -7.25 22.03
CA ARG A 192 -18.93 -8.71 22.27
C ARG A 192 -18.09 -9.13 23.48
N TYR A 193 -16.92 -8.54 23.68
CA TYR A 193 -16.15 -8.78 24.90
C TYR A 193 -16.87 -8.27 26.15
N LEU A 194 -17.53 -7.12 26.08
CA LEU A 194 -18.27 -6.54 27.22
C LEU A 194 -19.54 -7.34 27.59
N THR A 195 -20.15 -8.00 26.60
CA THR A 195 -21.32 -8.86 26.80
C THR A 195 -20.97 -10.31 27.14
N GLY A 196 -19.69 -10.68 27.09
CA GLY A 196 -19.21 -12.03 27.42
C GLY A 196 -19.34 -13.03 26.27
N GLU A 197 -19.55 -12.58 25.05
CA GLU A 197 -19.67 -13.45 23.86
C GLU A 197 -18.31 -13.93 23.32
N GLY A 198 -17.24 -13.15 23.55
CA GLY A 198 -15.92 -13.41 22.99
C GLY A 198 -15.80 -13.08 21.51
N ASN A 199 -14.60 -13.20 20.96
CA ASN A 199 -14.29 -12.97 19.55
C ASN A 199 -13.27 -14.01 19.06
N ASP A 200 -13.22 -14.18 17.73
CA ASP A 200 -12.08 -14.81 17.08
C ASP A 200 -10.85 -13.92 17.23
N HIS A 201 -9.65 -14.50 17.20
CA HIS A 201 -8.39 -13.74 17.33
C HIS A 201 -8.14 -12.83 16.12
N TYR A 202 -8.70 -13.15 14.96
CA TYR A 202 -8.58 -12.37 13.73
C TYR A 202 -9.97 -12.05 13.15
N ILE A 203 -10.25 -10.77 12.93
CA ILE A 203 -11.43 -10.27 12.22
C ILE A 203 -10.94 -9.49 11.00
N GLY A 204 -10.97 -10.14 9.83
CA GLY A 204 -10.47 -9.59 8.57
C GLY A 204 -11.40 -8.56 7.96
N CYS A 205 -10.81 -7.50 7.41
CA CYS A 205 -11.44 -6.58 6.46
C CYS A 205 -10.68 -6.67 5.13
N ASP A 206 -11.35 -6.35 4.02
CA ASP A 206 -10.71 -6.39 2.71
C ASP A 206 -10.14 -5.02 2.32
N TYR A 207 -9.02 -5.04 1.61
CA TYR A 207 -8.56 -3.90 0.84
C TYR A 207 -9.38 -3.76 -0.45
N VAL A 208 -9.35 -2.57 -1.05
CA VAL A 208 -9.97 -2.33 -2.37
C VAL A 208 -8.97 -1.64 -3.29
N LYS A 209 -8.72 -2.25 -4.44
CA LYS A 209 -7.90 -1.65 -5.52
C LYS A 209 -8.60 -0.40 -6.05
N VAL A 210 -7.88 0.73 -6.13
CA VAL A 210 -8.43 2.03 -6.57
C VAL A 210 -7.63 2.55 -7.75
N THR A 211 -8.33 2.74 -8.85
CA THR A 211 -7.82 3.33 -10.09
C THR A 211 -8.80 4.40 -10.59
N ALA A 212 -8.51 5.01 -11.73
CA ALA A 212 -9.42 5.98 -12.36
C ALA A 212 -10.84 5.41 -12.58
N ASP A 213 -10.98 4.09 -12.72
CA ASP A 213 -12.26 3.44 -13.02
C ASP A 213 -13.24 3.47 -11.84
N ASN A 214 -12.75 3.46 -10.60
CA ASN A 214 -13.61 3.37 -9.40
C ASN A 214 -13.33 4.42 -8.33
N VAL A 215 -12.39 5.33 -8.57
CA VAL A 215 -12.01 6.35 -7.57
C VAL A 215 -13.20 7.21 -7.11
N ALA A 216 -14.15 7.49 -8.00
CA ALA A 216 -15.35 8.26 -7.67
C ALA A 216 -16.23 7.57 -6.62
N ASP A 217 -16.37 6.25 -6.71
CA ASP A 217 -17.14 5.45 -5.75
C ASP A 217 -16.47 5.43 -4.36
N ILE A 218 -15.14 5.29 -4.34
CA ILE A 218 -14.37 5.33 -3.08
C ILE A 218 -14.44 6.71 -2.43
N LYS A 219 -14.33 7.79 -3.22
CA LYS A 219 -14.51 9.17 -2.73
C LYS A 219 -15.90 9.39 -2.13
N GLU A 220 -16.94 8.76 -2.65
CA GLU A 220 -18.28 8.85 -2.08
C GLU A 220 -18.40 8.08 -0.76
N MET A 221 -17.77 6.90 -0.66
CA MET A 221 -17.77 6.08 0.56
C MET A 221 -17.01 6.74 1.72
N THR A 222 -16.00 7.55 1.43
CA THR A 222 -15.11 8.13 2.46
C THR A 222 -15.46 9.56 2.87
N LYS A 223 -16.59 10.11 2.38
CA LYS A 223 -17.16 11.41 2.79
C LYS A 223 -17.81 11.31 4.17
#